data_2ac98346f1c6c790f4fe6398c8c1e004
#
_entry.id   2ac98346f1c6c790f4fe6398c8c1e004
#
_cell.length_a   1.000
_cell.length_b   1.000
_cell.length_c   1.000
_cell.angle_alpha   90.00
_cell.angle_beta   90.00
_cell.angle_gamma   90.00
#
_symmetry.space_group_name_H-M   'P 1'
#
loop_
_entity.id
_entity.type
_entity.pdbx_description
1 polymer ?
#
loop_
_entity_poly.entity_id
_entity_poly.type
_entity_poly.pdbx_seq_one_letter_code
_entity_poly.pdbx_strand_id
1 'polypeptide(L)'
;INFIATILKLRRPGLKLMQLPMYCWAMLGTSILVVLSTPVLAGTLILLSFDIVAHTGFFNPSLGGNVIVYQHLFWFYSHPAVYIMVLPAFGLVSEILPIHSRKPLFGYTTMVFSIMGIVVLGLVVWAHHMFTSGTPPWMRLFFTIATAFIAVPTGIKFFNWVATLWGGKISLNAAMLFSCGFIINFVLGGITGVALAQVPFDVHVHDTYFVVAHFHYIVYGGSVFVIFSSIYHWFPKFTGKMLNENLGRFHFIITFIGFNLCFAPQHWLGLNGMPRSCLLYTSPSPRDGLLSR
;
A
#
# COMPACT_ATOMS: atom_id res chain seq x y z
N ILE A 1 13.30 11.76 9.90
CA ILE A 1 14.70 11.82 10.39
C ILE A 1 14.82 11.17 11.77
N ASN A 2 13.96 11.49 12.76
CA ASN A 2 14.04 10.96 14.12
C ASN A 2 14.11 9.42 14.18
N PHE A 3 13.19 8.71 13.49
CA PHE A 3 13.21 7.24 13.46
C PHE A 3 14.51 6.69 12.86
N ILE A 4 15.03 7.30 11.78
CA ILE A 4 16.30 6.87 11.17
C ILE A 4 17.44 7.03 12.19
N ALA A 5 17.56 8.20 12.82
CA ALA A 5 18.59 8.46 13.80
C ALA A 5 18.51 7.53 15.01
N THR A 6 17.30 7.34 15.54
CA THR A 6 17.06 6.46 16.70
C THR A 6 17.43 5.01 16.37
N ILE A 7 16.94 4.48 15.23
CA ILE A 7 17.20 3.09 14.85
C ILE A 7 18.67 2.85 14.52
N LEU A 8 19.35 3.81 13.89
CA LEU A 8 20.74 3.62 13.46
C LEU A 8 21.78 4.00 14.51
N LYS A 9 21.51 5.01 15.36
CA LYS A 9 22.52 5.58 16.27
C LYS A 9 22.21 5.32 17.76
N LEU A 10 20.92 5.24 18.14
CA LEU A 10 20.51 5.18 19.53
C LEU A 10 20.07 3.76 19.96
N ARG A 11 20.52 2.73 19.25
CA ARG A 11 20.29 1.33 19.66
C ARG A 11 20.97 1.04 21.00
N ARG A 12 20.35 0.11 21.75
CA ARG A 12 20.97 -0.43 22.96
C ARG A 12 22.40 -0.90 22.64
N PRO A 13 23.41 -0.58 23.47
CA PRO A 13 24.76 -1.09 23.31
C PRO A 13 24.78 -2.61 23.13
N GLY A 14 25.55 -3.09 22.14
CA GLY A 14 25.64 -4.51 21.78
C GLY A 14 24.56 -5.04 20.85
N LEU A 15 23.45 -4.32 20.63
CA LEU A 15 22.40 -4.75 19.69
C LEU A 15 22.81 -4.50 18.23
N LYS A 16 23.04 -5.59 17.49
CA LYS A 16 23.36 -5.51 16.04
C LYS A 16 22.12 -5.23 15.20
N LEU A 17 22.28 -4.67 13.99
CA LEU A 17 21.18 -4.38 13.06
C LEU A 17 20.32 -5.61 12.78
N MET A 18 20.95 -6.75 12.46
CA MET A 18 20.27 -8.02 12.17
C MET A 18 19.63 -8.70 13.37
N GLN A 19 19.58 -8.02 14.52
CA GLN A 19 18.87 -8.46 15.73
C GLN A 19 17.69 -7.55 16.08
N LEU A 20 17.44 -6.52 15.24
CA LEU A 20 16.31 -5.62 15.44
C LEU A 20 14.97 -6.33 15.22
N PRO A 21 13.92 -5.97 15.96
CA PRO A 21 12.56 -6.38 15.66
C PRO A 21 12.18 -6.02 14.23
N MET A 22 11.33 -6.82 13.59
CA MET A 22 10.92 -6.61 12.20
C MET A 22 10.20 -5.27 12.01
N TYR A 23 9.48 -4.82 13.03
CA TYR A 23 8.86 -3.49 13.03
C TYR A 23 9.89 -2.35 12.93
N CYS A 24 11.06 -2.48 13.55
CA CYS A 24 12.12 -1.47 13.42
C CYS A 24 12.66 -1.37 11.98
N TRP A 25 12.80 -2.47 11.28
CA TRP A 25 13.18 -2.49 9.86
C TRP A 25 12.10 -1.86 8.98
N ALA A 26 10.84 -2.17 9.25
CA ALA A 26 9.71 -1.56 8.53
C ALA A 26 9.67 -0.05 8.74
N MET A 27 9.84 0.43 9.97
CA MET A 27 9.86 1.87 10.29
C MET A 27 11.09 2.58 9.72
N LEU A 28 12.25 1.90 9.66
CA LEU A 28 13.44 2.44 8.99
C LEU A 28 13.17 2.64 7.50
N GLY A 29 12.64 1.60 6.81
CA GLY A 29 12.29 1.67 5.41
C GLY A 29 11.23 2.76 5.11
N THR A 30 10.16 2.80 5.91
CA THR A 30 9.13 3.85 5.84
C THR A 30 9.73 5.25 5.96
N SER A 31 10.62 5.44 6.94
CA SER A 31 11.24 6.75 7.18
C SER A 31 12.18 7.17 6.05
N ILE A 32 12.86 6.23 5.41
CA ILE A 32 13.69 6.49 4.22
C ILE A 32 12.79 6.97 3.06
N LEU A 33 11.68 6.27 2.80
CA LEU A 33 10.73 6.68 1.76
C LEU A 33 10.17 8.07 2.01
N VAL A 34 9.75 8.38 3.25
CA VAL A 34 9.24 9.71 3.62
C VAL A 34 10.27 10.80 3.33
N VAL A 35 11.54 10.60 3.74
CA VAL A 35 12.59 11.62 3.57
C VAL A 35 12.93 11.85 2.10
N LEU A 36 12.90 10.80 1.27
CA LEU A 36 13.29 10.91 -0.14
C LEU A 36 12.14 11.41 -1.04
N SER A 37 10.90 11.02 -0.77
CA SER A 37 9.80 11.31 -1.69
C SER A 37 8.96 12.54 -1.30
N THR A 38 8.80 12.84 0.00
CA THR A 38 7.97 13.97 0.45
C THR A 38 8.45 15.34 -0.01
N PRO A 39 9.77 15.65 -0.07
CA PRO A 39 10.23 16.93 -0.59
C PRO A 39 9.85 17.17 -2.05
N VAL A 40 9.78 16.12 -2.87
CA VAL A 40 9.36 16.23 -4.28
C VAL A 40 7.89 16.62 -4.38
N LEU A 41 7.02 16.01 -3.56
CA LEU A 41 5.61 16.42 -3.49
C LEU A 41 5.46 17.87 -3.02
N ALA A 42 6.18 18.25 -1.96
CA ALA A 42 6.13 19.62 -1.45
C ALA A 42 6.53 20.65 -2.53
N GLY A 43 7.62 20.39 -3.25
CA GLY A 43 8.03 21.22 -4.39
C GLY A 43 6.96 21.27 -5.49
N THR A 44 6.36 20.12 -5.83
CA THR A 44 5.30 20.03 -6.84
C THR A 44 4.09 20.89 -6.46
N LEU A 45 3.64 20.79 -5.20
CA LEU A 45 2.49 21.57 -4.72
C LEU A 45 2.77 23.06 -4.65
N ILE A 46 4.02 23.46 -4.32
CA ILE A 46 4.46 24.85 -4.36
C ILE A 46 4.39 25.39 -5.81
N LEU A 47 4.94 24.66 -6.79
CA LEU A 47 4.88 25.05 -8.20
C LEU A 47 3.42 25.15 -8.70
N LEU A 48 2.57 24.20 -8.31
CA LEU A 48 1.14 24.25 -8.65
C LEU A 48 0.45 25.45 -7.99
N SER A 49 0.82 25.81 -6.77
CA SER A 49 0.29 26.98 -6.08
C SER A 49 0.67 28.27 -6.83
N PHE A 50 1.88 28.37 -7.36
CA PHE A 50 2.29 29.50 -8.22
C PHE A 50 1.49 29.55 -9.52
N ASP A 51 1.20 28.41 -10.14
CA ASP A 51 0.36 28.38 -11.35
C ASP A 51 -1.05 28.90 -11.07
N ILE A 52 -1.62 28.58 -9.89
CA ILE A 52 -2.98 29.00 -9.49
C ILE A 52 -3.00 30.48 -9.07
N VAL A 53 -2.05 30.92 -8.23
CA VAL A 53 -2.11 32.23 -7.57
C VAL A 53 -1.39 33.31 -8.39
N ALA A 54 -0.24 32.99 -8.97
CA ALA A 54 0.62 33.92 -9.71
C ALA A 54 0.51 33.74 -11.24
N HIS A 55 -0.36 32.84 -11.72
CA HIS A 55 -0.58 32.54 -13.14
C HIS A 55 0.70 32.19 -13.90
N THR A 56 1.61 31.46 -13.23
CA THR A 56 2.80 30.90 -13.86
C THR A 56 2.43 29.74 -14.78
N GLY A 57 3.37 29.28 -15.60
CA GLY A 57 3.12 28.23 -16.59
C GLY A 57 3.92 26.94 -16.34
N PHE A 58 4.13 26.52 -15.11
CA PHE A 58 4.88 25.28 -14.83
C PHE A 58 4.17 24.03 -15.39
N PHE A 59 2.86 23.93 -15.16
CA PHE A 59 2.06 22.77 -15.55
C PHE A 59 0.94 23.11 -16.53
N ASN A 60 0.63 24.39 -16.74
CA ASN A 60 -0.43 24.82 -17.65
C ASN A 60 0.06 24.82 -19.11
N PRO A 61 -0.47 23.96 -20.01
CA PRO A 61 -0.02 23.89 -21.40
C PRO A 61 -0.23 25.19 -22.19
N SER A 62 -1.27 25.98 -21.87
CA SER A 62 -1.54 27.24 -22.55
C SER A 62 -0.46 28.30 -22.32
N LEU A 63 0.35 28.13 -21.28
CA LEU A 63 1.47 29.02 -20.91
C LEU A 63 2.83 28.35 -21.11
N GLY A 64 2.88 27.23 -21.86
CA GLY A 64 4.12 26.50 -22.16
C GLY A 64 4.50 25.45 -21.13
N GLY A 65 3.65 25.18 -20.15
CA GLY A 65 3.85 24.16 -19.11
C GLY A 65 3.55 22.74 -19.60
N ASN A 66 3.78 21.76 -18.74
CA ASN A 66 3.62 20.36 -19.07
C ASN A 66 2.94 19.56 -17.96
N VAL A 67 1.71 19.09 -18.22
CA VAL A 67 0.92 18.26 -17.30
C VAL A 67 1.59 16.92 -16.99
N ILE A 68 2.35 16.35 -17.93
CA ILE A 68 3.04 15.08 -17.73
C ILE A 68 4.15 15.23 -16.66
N VAL A 69 4.83 16.38 -16.64
CA VAL A 69 5.81 16.70 -15.59
C VAL A 69 5.14 16.73 -14.22
N TYR A 70 3.95 17.36 -14.10
CA TYR A 70 3.18 17.32 -12.86
C TYR A 70 2.90 15.88 -12.42
N GLN A 71 2.42 15.02 -13.33
CA GLN A 71 2.11 13.64 -13.03
C GLN A 71 3.34 12.86 -12.56
N HIS A 72 4.50 13.02 -13.20
CA HIS A 72 5.75 12.38 -12.77
C HIS A 72 6.15 12.80 -11.36
N LEU A 73 6.15 14.09 -11.07
CA LEU A 73 6.51 14.61 -9.75
C LEU A 73 5.53 14.18 -8.68
N PHE A 74 4.23 14.20 -8.97
CA PHE A 74 3.18 13.74 -8.08
C PHE A 74 3.30 12.25 -7.76
N TRP A 75 3.46 11.39 -8.77
CA TRP A 75 3.53 9.95 -8.58
C TRP A 75 4.86 9.48 -8.01
N PHE A 76 5.94 10.23 -8.20
CA PHE A 76 7.21 9.99 -7.51
C PHE A 76 7.07 10.00 -5.98
N TYR A 77 6.10 10.73 -5.45
CA TYR A 77 5.70 10.62 -4.04
C TYR A 77 4.55 9.63 -3.84
N SER A 78 3.50 9.74 -4.63
CA SER A 78 2.22 9.07 -4.30
C SER A 78 2.31 7.55 -4.39
N HIS A 79 3.22 7.00 -5.21
CA HIS A 79 3.50 5.57 -5.16
C HIS A 79 4.30 5.17 -3.90
N PRO A 80 5.45 5.78 -3.56
CA PRO A 80 6.07 5.56 -2.24
C PRO A 80 5.12 5.73 -1.06
N ALA A 81 4.13 6.62 -1.13
CA ALA A 81 3.14 6.82 -0.07
C ALA A 81 2.33 5.56 0.25
N VAL A 82 1.97 4.74 -0.74
CA VAL A 82 1.28 3.46 -0.48
C VAL A 82 2.18 2.47 0.25
N TYR A 83 3.49 2.49 -0.01
CA TYR A 83 4.45 1.69 0.77
C TYR A 83 4.69 2.26 2.16
N ILE A 84 4.70 3.58 2.32
CA ILE A 84 4.74 4.25 3.63
C ILE A 84 3.56 3.78 4.50
N MET A 85 2.39 3.57 3.92
CA MET A 85 1.20 3.08 4.64
C MET A 85 1.28 1.59 4.98
N VAL A 86 1.82 0.74 4.10
CA VAL A 86 1.75 -0.71 4.28
C VAL A 86 2.99 -1.31 4.98
N LEU A 87 4.18 -0.71 4.85
CA LEU A 87 5.40 -1.24 5.47
C LEU A 87 5.30 -1.37 7.00
N PRO A 88 4.77 -0.37 7.75
CA PRO A 88 4.55 -0.53 9.18
C PRO A 88 3.68 -1.75 9.53
N ALA A 89 2.63 -1.98 8.75
CA ALA A 89 1.75 -3.14 8.91
C ALA A 89 2.52 -4.46 8.69
N PHE A 90 3.40 -4.53 7.70
CA PHE A 90 4.27 -5.69 7.50
C PHE A 90 5.18 -5.97 8.70
N GLY A 91 5.72 -4.90 9.31
CA GLY A 91 6.49 -5.01 10.54
C GLY A 91 5.66 -5.57 11.69
N LEU A 92 4.49 -4.97 11.95
CA LEU A 92 3.60 -5.35 13.05
C LEU A 92 3.11 -6.80 12.92
N VAL A 93 2.62 -7.21 11.76
CA VAL A 93 2.14 -8.58 11.55
C VAL A 93 3.27 -9.60 11.71
N SER A 94 4.49 -9.24 11.32
CA SER A 94 5.67 -10.10 11.50
C SER A 94 6.08 -10.29 12.96
N GLU A 95 5.64 -9.40 13.86
CA GLU A 95 5.80 -9.56 15.33
C GLU A 95 4.63 -10.35 15.94
N ILE A 96 3.42 -10.19 15.43
CA ILE A 96 2.21 -10.79 15.98
C ILE A 96 2.10 -12.28 15.63
N LEU A 97 2.33 -12.64 14.37
CA LEU A 97 2.21 -14.02 13.87
C LEU A 97 3.06 -15.02 14.67
N PRO A 98 4.35 -14.77 14.96
CA PRO A 98 5.18 -15.69 15.73
C PRO A 98 4.62 -15.97 17.12
N ILE A 99 4.10 -14.94 17.79
CA ILE A 99 3.56 -15.06 19.15
C ILE A 99 2.32 -15.96 19.17
N HIS A 100 1.38 -15.71 18.26
CA HIS A 100 0.11 -16.44 18.22
C HIS A 100 0.19 -17.79 17.50
N SER A 101 1.26 -18.07 16.74
CA SER A 101 1.57 -19.39 16.21
C SER A 101 2.52 -20.21 17.09
N ARG A 102 3.09 -19.57 18.12
CA ARG A 102 4.11 -20.15 19.02
C ARG A 102 5.32 -20.72 18.25
N LYS A 103 5.73 -20.01 17.21
CA LYS A 103 6.90 -20.32 16.37
C LYS A 103 7.72 -19.07 16.12
N PRO A 104 9.04 -19.18 15.98
CA PRO A 104 9.84 -18.05 15.53
C PRO A 104 9.44 -17.63 14.10
N LEU A 105 9.67 -16.35 13.77
CA LEU A 105 9.45 -15.84 12.41
C LEU A 105 10.33 -16.61 11.43
N PHE A 106 9.71 -17.24 10.45
CA PHE A 106 10.45 -17.94 9.40
C PHE A 106 11.15 -16.93 8.48
N GLY A 107 12.41 -17.21 8.16
CA GLY A 107 13.16 -16.43 7.19
C GLY A 107 13.40 -14.96 7.60
N TYR A 108 13.78 -14.68 8.86
CA TYR A 108 14.03 -13.32 9.33
C TYR A 108 14.92 -12.51 8.38
N THR A 109 16.04 -13.07 7.93
CA THR A 109 16.98 -12.39 7.02
C THR A 109 16.35 -12.06 5.67
N THR A 110 15.62 -13.00 5.07
CA THR A 110 14.91 -12.77 3.81
C THR A 110 13.78 -11.76 3.96
N MET A 111 13.12 -11.70 5.13
CA MET A 111 12.14 -10.67 5.45
C MET A 111 12.75 -9.27 5.51
N VAL A 112 13.94 -9.12 6.11
CA VAL A 112 14.67 -7.85 6.15
C VAL A 112 15.03 -7.39 4.74
N PHE A 113 15.64 -8.26 3.94
CA PHE A 113 15.98 -7.93 2.56
C PHE A 113 14.75 -7.64 1.70
N SER A 114 13.64 -8.33 1.93
CA SER A 114 12.38 -8.05 1.25
C SER A 114 11.82 -6.67 1.60
N ILE A 115 11.87 -6.24 2.86
CA ILE A 115 11.48 -4.88 3.26
C ILE A 115 12.34 -3.85 2.52
N MET A 116 13.65 -4.00 2.58
CA MET A 116 14.57 -3.04 1.95
C MET A 116 14.48 -3.07 0.42
N GLY A 117 14.25 -4.24 -0.16
CA GLY A 117 13.98 -4.39 -1.60
C GLY A 117 12.73 -3.62 -2.04
N ILE A 118 11.64 -3.71 -1.26
CA ILE A 118 10.41 -2.94 -1.51
C ILE A 118 10.69 -1.43 -1.40
N VAL A 119 11.50 -0.99 -0.43
CA VAL A 119 11.88 0.44 -0.30
C VAL A 119 12.59 0.94 -1.54
N VAL A 120 13.57 0.20 -2.05
CA VAL A 120 14.32 0.60 -3.26
C VAL A 120 13.41 0.57 -4.50
N LEU A 121 12.69 -0.53 -4.72
CA LEU A 121 11.80 -0.67 -5.86
C LEU A 121 10.67 0.37 -5.82
N GLY A 122 10.13 0.67 -4.65
CA GLY A 122 9.07 1.66 -4.47
C GLY A 122 9.44 3.06 -4.97
N LEU A 123 10.73 3.39 -5.04
CA LEU A 123 11.23 4.67 -5.58
C LEU A 123 11.40 4.67 -7.10
N VAL A 124 11.32 3.51 -7.78
CA VAL A 124 11.62 3.40 -9.22
C VAL A 124 10.45 2.87 -10.06
N VAL A 125 9.23 2.77 -9.49
CA VAL A 125 8.08 2.19 -10.18
C VAL A 125 6.90 3.15 -10.36
N TRP A 126 7.01 4.40 -9.97
CA TRP A 126 5.90 5.36 -9.88
C TRP A 126 5.10 5.54 -11.18
N ALA A 127 5.73 5.42 -12.36
CA ALA A 127 5.04 5.75 -13.60
C ALA A 127 4.16 4.63 -14.17
N HIS A 128 3.96 3.51 -13.44
CA HIS A 128 2.86 2.60 -13.75
C HIS A 128 1.48 3.24 -13.53
N HIS A 129 1.40 4.33 -12.76
CA HIS A 129 0.20 5.16 -12.67
C HIS A 129 -0.04 6.04 -13.92
N MET A 130 0.84 5.97 -14.91
CA MET A 130 0.84 6.84 -16.07
C MET A 130 0.82 6.07 -17.41
N PHE A 131 0.43 4.81 -17.41
CA PHE A 131 0.45 3.98 -18.64
C PHE A 131 -0.45 4.53 -19.75
N THR A 132 -1.52 5.25 -19.42
CA THR A 132 -2.47 5.86 -20.35
C THR A 132 -2.23 7.36 -20.59
N SER A 133 -1.21 7.97 -19.98
CA SER A 133 -0.95 9.41 -20.07
C SER A 133 -0.07 9.84 -21.25
N GLY A 134 0.12 8.98 -22.26
CA GLY A 134 0.93 9.29 -23.45
C GLY A 134 2.43 9.09 -23.25
N THR A 135 2.88 8.38 -22.21
CA THR A 135 4.29 8.04 -22.01
C THR A 135 4.85 7.19 -23.15
N PRO A 136 6.14 7.37 -23.53
CA PRO A 136 6.73 6.63 -24.64
C PRO A 136 6.82 5.11 -24.37
N PRO A 137 6.82 4.25 -25.40
CA PRO A 137 6.80 2.80 -25.25
C PRO A 137 7.93 2.22 -24.39
N TRP A 138 9.14 2.75 -24.53
CA TRP A 138 10.29 2.28 -23.73
C TRP A 138 10.10 2.53 -22.23
N MET A 139 9.48 3.65 -21.88
CA MET A 139 9.16 3.98 -20.49
C MET A 139 8.09 3.03 -19.94
N ARG A 140 7.02 2.77 -20.71
CA ARG A 140 6.00 1.78 -20.33
C ARG A 140 6.61 0.40 -20.11
N LEU A 141 7.50 -0.05 -20.99
CA LEU A 141 8.20 -1.33 -20.83
C LEU A 141 9.04 -1.35 -19.55
N PHE A 142 9.83 -0.31 -19.31
CA PHE A 142 10.66 -0.20 -18.11
C PHE A 142 9.81 -0.30 -16.84
N PHE A 143 8.75 0.51 -16.73
CA PHE A 143 7.90 0.53 -15.54
C PHE A 143 7.05 -0.73 -15.38
N THR A 144 6.66 -1.40 -16.46
CA THR A 144 6.04 -2.73 -16.41
C THR A 144 6.97 -3.74 -15.75
N ILE A 145 8.20 -3.85 -16.22
CA ILE A 145 9.19 -4.79 -15.68
C ILE A 145 9.53 -4.44 -14.23
N ALA A 146 9.86 -3.18 -13.96
CA ALA A 146 10.22 -2.74 -12.61
C ALA A 146 9.08 -2.98 -11.60
N THR A 147 7.83 -2.72 -12.01
CA THR A 147 6.65 -2.95 -11.15
C THR A 147 6.41 -4.44 -10.92
N ALA A 148 6.54 -5.28 -11.95
CA ALA A 148 6.41 -6.72 -11.79
C ALA A 148 7.46 -7.29 -10.82
N PHE A 149 8.65 -6.73 -10.77
CA PHE A 149 9.70 -7.13 -9.83
C PHE A 149 9.32 -6.94 -8.36
N ILE A 150 8.40 -6.03 -8.01
CA ILE A 150 7.91 -5.86 -6.63
C ILE A 150 7.18 -7.11 -6.12
N ALA A 151 6.62 -7.92 -7.02
CA ALA A 151 6.00 -9.18 -6.64
C ALA A 151 7.00 -10.15 -5.98
N VAL A 152 8.29 -10.09 -6.31
CA VAL A 152 9.30 -10.99 -5.75
C VAL A 152 9.52 -10.78 -4.25
N PRO A 153 9.95 -9.60 -3.76
CA PRO A 153 10.12 -9.38 -2.32
C PRO A 153 8.79 -9.48 -1.57
N THR A 154 7.67 -9.12 -2.19
CA THR A 154 6.34 -9.25 -1.57
C THR A 154 5.94 -10.72 -1.43
N GLY A 155 6.16 -11.54 -2.46
CA GLY A 155 5.93 -12.97 -2.43
C GLY A 155 6.78 -13.69 -1.39
N ILE A 156 8.07 -13.33 -1.26
CA ILE A 156 8.95 -13.89 -0.21
C ILE A 156 8.34 -13.62 1.17
N LYS A 157 7.85 -12.41 1.43
CA LYS A 157 7.21 -12.08 2.71
C LYS A 157 5.96 -12.93 2.95
N PHE A 158 5.10 -13.04 1.95
CA PHE A 158 3.90 -13.87 2.03
C PHE A 158 4.22 -15.33 2.38
N PHE A 159 5.14 -15.95 1.65
CA PHE A 159 5.56 -17.33 1.93
C PHE A 159 6.19 -17.48 3.31
N ASN A 160 6.96 -16.50 3.79
CA ASN A 160 7.53 -16.52 5.13
C ASN A 160 6.47 -16.41 6.22
N TRP A 161 5.40 -15.62 6.03
CA TRP A 161 4.27 -15.57 6.97
C TRP A 161 3.51 -16.90 6.99
N VAL A 162 3.23 -17.48 5.81
CA VAL A 162 2.58 -18.80 5.73
C VAL A 162 3.46 -19.88 6.37
N ALA A 163 4.77 -19.88 6.12
CA ALA A 163 5.71 -20.82 6.73
C ALA A 163 5.83 -20.62 8.27
N THR A 164 5.65 -19.39 8.77
CA THR A 164 5.57 -19.13 10.21
C THR A 164 4.31 -19.77 10.82
N LEU A 165 3.20 -19.75 10.09
CA LEU A 165 1.95 -20.40 10.51
C LEU A 165 2.00 -21.92 10.41
N TRP A 166 2.67 -22.43 9.39
CA TRP A 166 2.70 -23.86 9.05
C TRP A 166 3.29 -24.68 10.20
N GLY A 167 2.54 -25.67 10.69
CA GLY A 167 2.93 -26.52 11.83
C GLY A 167 3.00 -25.79 13.18
N GLY A 168 2.50 -24.58 13.29
CA GLY A 168 2.42 -23.83 14.53
C GLY A 168 1.21 -24.23 15.38
N LYS A 169 1.29 -23.96 16.70
CA LYS A 169 0.16 -24.07 17.63
C LYS A 169 -0.65 -22.77 17.61
N ILE A 170 -1.48 -22.63 16.57
CA ILE A 170 -2.19 -21.38 16.27
C ILE A 170 -3.27 -21.12 17.32
N SER A 171 -3.23 -19.92 17.92
CA SER A 171 -4.28 -19.41 18.81
C SER A 171 -5.17 -18.46 18.03
N LEU A 172 -6.37 -18.90 17.63
CA LEU A 172 -7.34 -18.11 16.85
C LEU A 172 -8.09 -17.10 17.72
N ASN A 173 -7.33 -16.19 18.37
CA ASN A 173 -7.89 -15.03 19.03
C ASN A 173 -8.10 -13.87 18.04
N ALA A 174 -8.75 -12.78 18.47
CA ALA A 174 -9.06 -11.64 17.63
C ALA A 174 -7.82 -11.07 16.91
N ALA A 175 -6.68 -10.93 17.61
CA ALA A 175 -5.45 -10.46 16.99
C ALA A 175 -4.97 -11.36 15.86
N MET A 176 -5.01 -12.68 16.07
CA MET A 176 -4.61 -13.65 15.05
C MET A 176 -5.58 -13.72 13.89
N LEU A 177 -6.89 -13.63 14.14
CA LEU A 177 -7.91 -13.61 13.10
C LEU A 177 -7.71 -12.40 12.16
N PHE A 178 -7.49 -11.20 12.70
CA PHE A 178 -7.18 -10.02 11.91
C PHE A 178 -5.86 -10.15 11.14
N SER A 179 -4.84 -10.80 11.71
CA SER A 179 -3.58 -11.10 11.01
C SER A 179 -3.78 -12.08 9.85
N CYS A 180 -4.62 -13.11 10.02
CA CYS A 180 -4.97 -14.03 8.94
C CYS A 180 -5.81 -13.33 7.86
N GLY A 181 -6.78 -12.50 8.27
CA GLY A 181 -7.57 -11.67 7.35
C GLY A 181 -6.70 -10.74 6.51
N PHE A 182 -5.68 -10.14 7.12
CA PHE A 182 -4.65 -9.39 6.40
C PHE A 182 -3.98 -10.24 5.31
N ILE A 183 -3.45 -11.42 5.67
CA ILE A 183 -2.73 -12.29 4.71
C ILE A 183 -3.64 -12.61 3.51
N ILE A 184 -4.90 -12.99 3.76
CA ILE A 184 -5.87 -13.36 2.71
C ILE A 184 -6.14 -12.15 1.80
N ASN A 185 -6.54 -11.02 2.37
CA ASN A 185 -6.90 -9.83 1.59
C ASN A 185 -5.70 -9.28 0.83
N PHE A 186 -4.53 -9.24 1.47
CA PHE A 186 -3.30 -8.70 0.87
C PHE A 186 -2.81 -9.54 -0.32
N VAL A 187 -2.98 -10.86 -0.28
CA VAL A 187 -2.66 -11.74 -1.42
C VAL A 187 -3.57 -11.47 -2.60
N LEU A 188 -4.88 -11.35 -2.36
CA LEU A 188 -5.85 -11.02 -3.42
C LEU A 188 -5.51 -9.67 -4.06
N GLY A 189 -5.22 -8.65 -3.24
CA GLY A 189 -4.74 -7.37 -3.73
C GLY A 189 -3.41 -7.47 -4.49
N GLY A 190 -2.47 -8.28 -4.01
CA GLY A 190 -1.16 -8.49 -4.67
C GLY A 190 -1.28 -9.11 -6.05
N ILE A 191 -2.12 -10.14 -6.21
CA ILE A 191 -2.38 -10.78 -7.52
C ILE A 191 -2.97 -9.78 -8.51
N THR A 192 -3.96 -8.99 -8.09
CA THR A 192 -4.56 -7.95 -8.95
C THR A 192 -3.56 -6.84 -9.29
N GLY A 193 -2.61 -6.54 -8.37
CA GLY A 193 -1.51 -5.61 -8.62
C GLY A 193 -0.53 -6.09 -9.69
N VAL A 194 -0.21 -7.39 -9.70
CA VAL A 194 0.63 -7.99 -10.77
C VAL A 194 -0.07 -7.88 -12.12
N ALA A 195 -1.38 -8.07 -12.17
CA ALA A 195 -2.17 -7.87 -13.39
C ALA A 195 -2.11 -6.41 -13.85
N LEU A 196 -2.34 -5.44 -12.94
CA LEU A 196 -2.26 -4.00 -13.23
C LEU A 196 -0.85 -3.53 -13.63
N ALA A 197 0.20 -4.23 -13.22
CA ALA A 197 1.57 -3.94 -13.65
C ALA A 197 1.78 -4.18 -15.16
N GLN A 198 0.90 -4.94 -15.82
CA GLN A 198 0.98 -5.25 -17.23
C GLN A 198 0.22 -4.21 -18.07
N VAL A 199 0.94 -3.45 -18.90
CA VAL A 199 0.34 -2.41 -19.77
C VAL A 199 -0.86 -2.92 -20.57
N PRO A 200 -0.81 -4.10 -21.24
CA PRO A 200 -1.96 -4.58 -22.01
C PRO A 200 -3.22 -4.81 -21.18
N PHE A 201 -3.07 -5.12 -19.89
CA PHE A 201 -4.20 -5.26 -18.97
C PHE A 201 -4.63 -3.90 -18.42
N ASP A 202 -3.67 -3.09 -17.95
CA ASP A 202 -3.96 -1.81 -17.29
C ASP A 202 -4.72 -0.85 -18.19
N VAL A 203 -4.39 -0.77 -19.48
CA VAL A 203 -5.07 0.14 -20.42
C VAL A 203 -6.58 -0.11 -20.53
N HIS A 204 -7.06 -1.31 -20.22
CA HIS A 204 -8.49 -1.64 -20.24
C HIS A 204 -9.20 -1.36 -18.91
N VAL A 205 -8.47 -1.34 -17.80
CA VAL A 205 -9.05 -1.16 -16.45
C VAL A 205 -8.53 0.08 -15.74
N HIS A 206 -7.67 0.85 -16.40
CA HIS A 206 -7.14 2.10 -15.87
C HIS A 206 -8.29 3.05 -15.52
N ASP A 207 -8.20 3.71 -14.35
CA ASP A 207 -9.23 4.60 -13.83
C ASP A 207 -10.65 3.99 -13.73
N THR A 208 -10.74 2.68 -13.56
CA THR A 208 -11.98 1.97 -13.26
C THR A 208 -12.06 1.52 -11.80
N TYR A 209 -13.21 0.96 -11.41
CA TYR A 209 -13.39 0.35 -10.09
C TYR A 209 -12.51 -0.88 -9.84
N PHE A 210 -11.90 -1.47 -10.87
CA PHE A 210 -10.89 -2.51 -10.68
C PHE A 210 -9.69 -1.99 -9.88
N VAL A 211 -9.21 -0.80 -10.20
CA VAL A 211 -8.12 -0.13 -9.48
C VAL A 211 -8.55 0.21 -8.06
N VAL A 212 -9.81 0.66 -7.88
CA VAL A 212 -10.37 0.96 -6.55
C VAL A 212 -10.38 -0.30 -5.67
N ALA A 213 -10.85 -1.41 -6.20
CA ALA A 213 -10.82 -2.71 -5.51
C ALA A 213 -9.39 -3.09 -5.13
N HIS A 214 -8.48 -3.07 -6.11
CA HIS A 214 -7.08 -3.41 -5.90
C HIS A 214 -6.46 -2.64 -4.73
N PHE A 215 -6.48 -1.31 -4.75
CA PHE A 215 -5.80 -0.56 -3.70
C PHE A 215 -6.48 -0.66 -2.34
N HIS A 216 -7.80 -0.92 -2.26
CA HIS A 216 -8.45 -1.21 -0.99
C HIS A 216 -8.01 -2.56 -0.43
N TYR A 217 -7.85 -3.59 -1.25
CA TYR A 217 -7.30 -4.87 -0.80
C TYR A 217 -5.85 -4.73 -0.30
N ILE A 218 -5.04 -3.85 -0.92
CA ILE A 218 -3.67 -3.59 -0.46
C ILE A 218 -3.64 -2.71 0.80
N VAL A 219 -4.32 -1.55 0.79
CA VAL A 219 -4.18 -0.56 1.88
C VAL A 219 -5.12 -0.87 3.04
N TYR A 220 -6.41 -1.05 2.81
CA TYR A 220 -7.36 -1.35 3.88
C TYR A 220 -7.19 -2.80 4.35
N GLY A 221 -7.27 -3.75 3.43
CA GLY A 221 -7.04 -5.18 3.71
C GLY A 221 -5.64 -5.44 4.29
N GLY A 222 -4.65 -4.65 3.87
CA GLY A 222 -3.29 -4.67 4.40
C GLY A 222 -3.14 -3.95 5.73
N SER A 223 -3.30 -2.63 5.75
CA SER A 223 -2.92 -1.83 6.93
C SER A 223 -3.98 -1.84 8.02
N VAL A 224 -5.27 -1.65 7.69
CA VAL A 224 -6.33 -1.51 8.70
C VAL A 224 -6.56 -2.81 9.47
N PHE A 225 -6.53 -3.95 8.78
CA PHE A 225 -6.62 -5.25 9.45
C PHE A 225 -5.47 -5.46 10.44
N VAL A 226 -4.25 -5.05 10.08
CA VAL A 226 -3.09 -5.15 10.98
C VAL A 226 -3.17 -4.14 12.12
N ILE A 227 -3.73 -2.95 11.91
CA ILE A 227 -3.99 -1.98 12.99
C ILE A 227 -4.92 -2.60 14.03
N PHE A 228 -6.04 -3.21 13.62
CA PHE A 228 -6.94 -3.90 14.55
C PHE A 228 -6.24 -5.08 15.23
N SER A 229 -5.51 -5.91 14.48
CA SER A 229 -4.69 -6.98 15.06
C SER A 229 -3.76 -6.45 16.15
N SER A 230 -3.08 -5.34 15.87
CA SER A 230 -2.13 -4.71 16.79
C SER A 230 -2.82 -4.14 18.04
N ILE A 231 -3.98 -3.52 17.88
CA ILE A 231 -4.78 -3.02 19.01
C ILE A 231 -5.12 -4.19 19.93
N TYR A 232 -5.71 -5.27 19.40
CA TYR A 232 -6.05 -6.44 20.23
C TYR A 232 -4.83 -7.07 20.90
N HIS A 233 -3.67 -7.08 20.21
CA HIS A 233 -2.44 -7.68 20.74
C HIS A 233 -1.78 -6.84 21.85
N TRP A 234 -1.67 -5.53 21.65
CA TRP A 234 -0.95 -4.65 22.58
C TRP A 234 -1.84 -3.93 23.60
N PHE A 235 -3.17 -3.95 23.45
CA PHE A 235 -4.09 -3.30 24.38
C PHE A 235 -3.84 -3.66 25.86
N PRO A 236 -3.59 -4.93 26.22
CA PRO A 236 -3.28 -5.30 27.60
C PRO A 236 -2.01 -4.62 28.13
N LYS A 237 -1.01 -4.39 27.28
CA LYS A 237 0.23 -3.72 27.67
C LYS A 237 0.05 -2.23 27.92
N PHE A 238 -0.87 -1.58 27.18
CA PHE A 238 -1.12 -0.15 27.32
C PHE A 238 -2.04 0.16 28.50
N THR A 239 -3.02 -0.70 28.76
CA THR A 239 -4.14 -0.40 29.66
C THR A 239 -4.18 -1.29 30.92
N GLY A 240 -3.43 -2.38 30.94
CA GLY A 240 -3.54 -3.42 31.99
C GLY A 240 -4.84 -4.23 31.94
N LYS A 241 -5.68 -4.05 30.89
CA LYS A 241 -6.99 -4.71 30.78
C LYS A 241 -7.07 -5.53 29.49
N MET A 242 -7.77 -6.67 29.55
CA MET A 242 -8.08 -7.49 28.36
C MET A 242 -9.35 -6.99 27.69
N LEU A 243 -9.35 -6.95 26.36
CA LEU A 243 -10.57 -6.77 25.56
C LEU A 243 -11.38 -8.08 25.56
N ASN A 244 -12.68 -7.97 25.40
CA ASN A 244 -13.55 -9.15 25.31
C ASN A 244 -13.28 -9.90 23.99
N GLU A 245 -12.83 -11.13 24.13
CA GLU A 245 -12.39 -11.94 22.99
C GLU A 245 -13.55 -12.32 22.05
N ASN A 246 -14.76 -12.59 22.57
CA ASN A 246 -15.93 -12.94 21.76
C ASN A 246 -16.39 -11.74 20.92
N LEU A 247 -16.41 -10.55 21.52
CA LEU A 247 -16.68 -9.31 20.78
C LEU A 247 -15.59 -9.02 19.74
N GLY A 248 -14.32 -9.33 20.07
CA GLY A 248 -13.20 -9.19 19.14
C GLY A 248 -13.32 -10.11 17.92
N ARG A 249 -13.72 -11.36 18.11
CA ARG A 249 -14.00 -12.30 17.00
C ARG A 249 -15.20 -11.86 16.18
N PHE A 250 -16.26 -11.40 16.82
CA PHE A 250 -17.43 -10.85 16.13
C PHE A 250 -17.07 -9.62 15.30
N HIS A 251 -16.26 -8.71 15.85
CA HIS A 251 -15.73 -7.55 15.13
C HIS A 251 -14.94 -7.99 13.87
N PHE A 252 -14.06 -9.00 14.01
CA PHE A 252 -13.34 -9.53 12.85
C PHE A 252 -14.28 -10.08 11.78
N ILE A 253 -15.27 -10.89 12.16
CA ILE A 253 -16.21 -11.53 11.22
C ILE A 253 -16.96 -10.47 10.41
N ILE A 254 -17.54 -9.47 11.09
CA ILE A 254 -18.28 -8.39 10.42
C ILE A 254 -17.35 -7.58 9.51
N THR A 255 -16.16 -7.22 10.00
CA THR A 255 -15.21 -6.42 9.24
C THR A 255 -14.72 -7.19 8.00
N PHE A 256 -14.38 -8.48 8.15
CA PHE A 256 -13.90 -9.28 7.04
C PHE A 256 -14.97 -9.51 5.97
N ILE A 257 -16.20 -9.88 6.40
CA ILE A 257 -17.31 -10.07 5.46
C ILE A 257 -17.69 -8.75 4.81
N GLY A 258 -17.89 -7.67 5.58
CA GLY A 258 -18.28 -6.37 5.06
C GLY A 258 -17.26 -5.80 4.08
N PHE A 259 -15.97 -5.93 4.39
CA PHE A 259 -14.89 -5.52 3.50
C PHE A 259 -14.96 -6.25 2.15
N ASN A 260 -15.06 -7.58 2.17
CA ASN A 260 -15.10 -8.38 0.95
C ASN A 260 -16.40 -8.18 0.15
N LEU A 261 -17.54 -8.03 0.81
CA LEU A 261 -18.80 -7.69 0.14
C LEU A 261 -18.76 -6.31 -0.54
N CYS A 262 -18.05 -5.37 0.05
CA CYS A 262 -17.89 -4.02 -0.53
C CYS A 262 -16.93 -4.01 -1.70
N PHE A 263 -15.73 -4.58 -1.54
CA PHE A 263 -14.64 -4.37 -2.49
C PHE A 263 -14.43 -5.50 -3.51
N ALA A 264 -14.80 -6.76 -3.22
CA ALA A 264 -14.64 -7.84 -4.19
C ALA A 264 -15.49 -7.62 -5.47
N PRO A 265 -16.77 -7.20 -5.39
CA PRO A 265 -17.57 -6.95 -6.59
C PRO A 265 -17.02 -5.81 -7.46
N GLN A 266 -16.28 -4.88 -6.88
CA GLN A 266 -15.70 -3.75 -7.63
C GLN A 266 -14.67 -4.19 -8.67
N HIS A 267 -14.00 -5.34 -8.49
CA HIS A 267 -13.16 -5.91 -9.56
C HIS A 267 -13.99 -6.22 -10.80
N TRP A 268 -15.16 -6.84 -10.60
CA TRP A 268 -16.06 -7.15 -11.69
C TRP A 268 -16.65 -5.90 -12.35
N LEU A 269 -17.06 -4.91 -11.55
CA LEU A 269 -17.56 -3.63 -12.05
C LEU A 269 -16.51 -2.92 -12.91
N GLY A 270 -15.25 -2.92 -12.46
CA GLY A 270 -14.14 -2.32 -13.19
C GLY A 270 -13.83 -3.04 -14.51
N LEU A 271 -13.87 -4.39 -14.53
CA LEU A 271 -13.72 -5.18 -15.76
C LEU A 271 -14.85 -4.90 -16.77
N ASN A 272 -16.03 -4.50 -16.31
CA ASN A 272 -17.14 -4.07 -17.15
C ASN A 272 -17.10 -2.58 -17.49
N GLY A 273 -15.98 -1.89 -17.20
CA GLY A 273 -15.75 -0.51 -17.60
C GLY A 273 -16.33 0.55 -16.68
N MET A 274 -16.79 0.21 -15.47
CA MET A 274 -17.29 1.22 -14.54
C MET A 274 -16.16 2.16 -14.10
N PRO A 275 -16.23 3.48 -14.44
CA PRO A 275 -15.18 4.44 -14.13
C PRO A 275 -15.15 4.75 -12.63
N ARG A 276 -13.96 4.98 -12.07
CA ARG A 276 -13.77 5.31 -10.64
C ARG A 276 -14.07 6.76 -10.29
N SER A 277 -13.97 7.66 -11.27
CA SER A 277 -14.22 9.08 -11.08
C SER A 277 -15.30 9.55 -12.04
N CYS A 278 -16.21 10.35 -11.49
CA CYS A 278 -17.21 11.11 -12.24
C CYS A 278 -18.25 10.30 -13.03
N LEU A 279 -19.15 9.62 -12.32
CA LEU A 279 -20.43 9.16 -12.89
C LEU A 279 -21.25 10.30 -13.51
N LEU A 280 -21.02 11.56 -13.08
CA LEU A 280 -21.67 12.76 -13.61
C LEU A 280 -21.39 13.02 -15.08
N TYR A 281 -20.21 12.61 -15.60
CA TYR A 281 -19.88 12.75 -17.03
C TYR A 281 -20.29 11.55 -17.89
N THR A 282 -20.57 10.41 -17.28
CA THR A 282 -20.94 9.17 -18.00
C THR A 282 -22.45 8.89 -17.97
N SER A 283 -23.17 9.48 -17.04
CA SER A 283 -24.64 9.53 -17.04
C SER A 283 -25.05 10.99 -17.21
N PRO A 284 -25.39 11.44 -18.42
CA PRO A 284 -25.94 12.77 -18.58
C PRO A 284 -27.18 12.89 -17.69
N SER A 285 -27.08 13.74 -16.67
CA SER A 285 -28.22 14.10 -15.86
C SER A 285 -29.25 14.73 -16.79
N PRO A 286 -30.56 14.52 -16.59
CA PRO A 286 -31.58 15.28 -17.33
C PRO A 286 -31.39 16.79 -17.27
N ARG A 287 -30.60 17.29 -16.30
CA ARG A 287 -30.21 18.71 -16.16
C ARG A 287 -29.08 19.12 -17.12
N ASP A 288 -28.21 18.20 -17.54
CA ASP A 288 -27.09 18.53 -18.45
C ASP A 288 -27.58 18.81 -19.86
N GLY A 289 -28.71 18.20 -20.28
CA GLY A 289 -29.39 18.51 -21.51
C GLY A 289 -30.08 19.90 -21.53
N LEU A 290 -30.28 20.53 -20.38
CA LEU A 290 -30.85 21.88 -20.25
C LEU A 290 -29.79 22.99 -20.26
N LEU A 291 -28.52 22.66 -19.99
CA LEU A 291 -27.40 23.60 -20.00
C LEU A 291 -26.69 23.66 -21.35
N SER A 292 -27.01 22.77 -22.28
CA SER A 292 -26.45 22.70 -23.64
C SER A 292 -27.34 23.35 -24.71
N ARG A 293 -28.37 24.11 -24.28
CA ARG A 293 -29.23 24.91 -25.19
C ARG A 293 -29.04 26.40 -25.00
#